data_66351c2de9234382b5ec76179bd8cab8
#
_entry.id   66351c2de9234382b5ec76179bd8cab8
#
_cell.length_a   1.000
_cell.length_b   1.000
_cell.length_c   1.000
_cell.angle_alpha   90.00
_cell.angle_beta   90.00
_cell.angle_gamma   90.00
#
_symmetry.space_group_name_H-M   'P 1'
#
loop_
_entity.id
_entity.type
_entity.pdbx_description
1 polymer ?
#
loop_
_entity_poly.entity_id
_entity_poly.type
_entity_poly.pdbx_seq_one_letter_code
_entity_poly.pdbx_strand_id
1 'polypeptide(L)'
;MNRKQALIAAVATAIVSFSALAEARELIQNKGSDTLVNVAQAWAEAYQKVDSDVAVAVSGGGSGTGIAALINGTVDLANASRAMKQKEIDLAKSKGQNPIEHTVGFDALAVYLHQDNPADSLSIAQLAEVYGEEGETENWSQIGLEVPGCKGQEMVLVSRQNNSGTYAYFRKAVLGKRRDYKMGTRDMHGSKDVVDLVEKTPCAIGYSGLAYATDHVKLACISKDGSGECVMPSVETASDGSYPIARPLLMYTNGEPTGKIKEYLDWILSDEGQCIILKKGYAPVRDVTCN
;
A
#
# COMPACT_ATOMS: atom_id res chain seq x y z
N MET A 1 -70.57 26.79 16.64
CA MET A 1 -69.28 26.23 16.23
C MET A 1 -69.35 25.99 14.74
N ASN A 2 -68.63 26.80 13.93
CA ASN A 2 -68.78 26.87 12.48
C ASN A 2 -68.09 25.67 11.79
N ARG A 3 -68.83 25.08 10.83
CA ARG A 3 -68.38 23.95 9.98
C ARG A 3 -67.04 24.16 9.24
N LYS A 4 -66.51 25.38 9.24
CA LYS A 4 -65.24 25.74 8.67
C LYS A 4 -64.01 25.48 9.56
N GLN A 5 -64.23 25.30 10.89
CA GLN A 5 -63.15 25.01 11.82
C GLN A 5 -62.86 23.52 11.98
N ALA A 6 -63.79 22.65 11.59
CA ALA A 6 -63.60 21.19 11.64
C ALA A 6 -62.80 20.63 10.42
N LEU A 7 -62.69 21.38 9.31
CA LEU A 7 -61.90 20.93 8.15
C LEU A 7 -60.41 21.25 8.23
N ILE A 8 -60.04 22.21 9.09
CA ILE A 8 -58.61 22.59 9.22
C ILE A 8 -57.85 21.64 10.19
N ALA A 9 -58.58 21.02 11.11
CA ALA A 9 -58.00 20.08 12.08
C ALA A 9 -57.71 18.69 11.49
N ALA A 10 -58.33 18.30 10.35
CA ALA A 10 -58.17 16.98 9.75
C ALA A 10 -56.99 16.90 8.74
N VAL A 11 -56.45 18.05 8.30
CA VAL A 11 -55.33 18.09 7.33
C VAL A 11 -53.96 18.16 8.04
N ALA A 12 -53.93 18.55 9.32
CA ALA A 12 -52.68 18.66 10.09
C ALA A 12 -52.17 17.34 10.65
N THR A 13 -52.93 16.23 10.60
CA THR A 13 -52.58 14.95 11.22
C THR A 13 -52.05 13.91 10.22
N ALA A 14 -51.93 14.25 8.94
CA ALA A 14 -51.52 13.31 7.89
C ALA A 14 -50.05 13.51 7.38
N ILE A 15 -49.26 14.40 8.01
CA ILE A 15 -47.88 14.70 7.55
C ILE A 15 -46.82 14.13 8.51
N VAL A 16 -47.21 13.37 9.51
CA VAL A 16 -46.25 12.74 10.44
C VAL A 16 -46.32 11.23 10.25
N SER A 17 -45.68 10.67 9.27
CA SER A 17 -45.27 9.24 9.24
C SER A 17 -44.62 8.85 7.93
N PHE A 18 -43.56 9.54 7.48
CA PHE A 18 -42.60 8.96 6.53
C PHE A 18 -41.21 9.54 6.82
N SER A 19 -40.82 9.51 8.11
CA SER A 19 -39.40 9.46 8.41
C SER A 19 -38.99 8.02 8.12
N ALA A 20 -38.68 7.71 6.87
CA ALA A 20 -37.86 6.56 6.57
C ALA A 20 -36.62 6.73 7.45
N LEU A 21 -36.48 5.91 8.47
CA LEU A 21 -35.22 5.69 9.15
C LEU A 21 -34.27 5.19 8.07
N ALA A 22 -33.56 6.11 7.42
CA ALA A 22 -32.35 5.75 6.72
C ALA A 22 -31.45 5.19 7.84
N GLU A 23 -31.43 3.88 7.97
CA GLU A 23 -30.50 3.19 8.85
C GLU A 23 -29.11 3.66 8.42
N ALA A 24 -28.43 4.38 9.32
CA ALA A 24 -27.11 4.91 9.03
C ALA A 24 -26.19 3.70 8.83
N ARG A 25 -25.59 3.60 7.64
CA ARG A 25 -24.64 2.55 7.31
C ARG A 25 -23.54 2.50 8.39
N GLU A 26 -23.15 1.31 8.79
CA GLU A 26 -21.99 1.14 9.66
C GLU A 26 -20.73 1.51 8.88
N LEU A 27 -19.97 2.47 9.41
CA LEU A 27 -18.79 3.02 8.74
C LEU A 27 -17.53 2.34 9.29
N ILE A 28 -16.80 1.65 8.40
CA ILE A 28 -15.46 1.11 8.69
C ILE A 28 -14.42 2.12 8.19
N GLN A 29 -13.62 2.64 9.10
CA GLN A 29 -12.50 3.54 8.80
C GLN A 29 -11.23 2.73 8.50
N ASN A 30 -10.76 2.76 7.26
CA ASN A 30 -9.54 2.06 6.81
C ASN A 30 -8.50 3.08 6.34
N LYS A 31 -7.33 3.12 6.99
CA LYS A 31 -6.30 4.12 6.69
C LYS A 31 -4.91 3.52 6.69
N GLY A 32 -4.03 4.05 5.84
CA GLY A 32 -2.60 3.72 5.98
C GLY A 32 -1.81 3.65 4.68
N SER A 33 -1.24 2.48 4.41
CA SER A 33 -0.28 2.27 3.32
C SER A 33 -0.82 2.66 1.95
N ASP A 34 -0.10 3.55 1.28
CA ASP A 34 -0.42 3.93 -0.10
C ASP A 34 -0.23 2.76 -1.08
N THR A 35 0.60 1.78 -0.73
CA THR A 35 0.71 0.53 -1.49
C THR A 35 -0.63 -0.20 -1.59
N LEU A 36 -1.41 -0.23 -0.51
CA LEU A 36 -2.69 -0.95 -0.47
C LEU A 36 -3.90 -0.11 -0.92
N VAL A 37 -3.76 1.18 -1.16
CA VAL A 37 -4.92 2.05 -1.45
C VAL A 37 -5.76 1.53 -2.61
N ASN A 38 -5.14 1.15 -3.73
CA ASN A 38 -5.84 0.68 -4.92
C ASN A 38 -6.62 -0.63 -4.70
N VAL A 39 -6.06 -1.56 -3.93
CA VAL A 39 -6.75 -2.81 -3.61
C VAL A 39 -7.78 -2.62 -2.51
N ALA A 40 -7.48 -1.81 -1.49
CA ALA A 40 -8.42 -1.52 -0.40
C ALA A 40 -9.68 -0.80 -0.93
N GLN A 41 -9.54 0.12 -1.89
CA GLN A 41 -10.67 0.74 -2.58
C GLN A 41 -11.48 -0.28 -3.38
N ALA A 42 -10.81 -1.16 -4.12
CA ALA A 42 -11.49 -2.21 -4.88
C ALA A 42 -12.26 -3.18 -3.97
N TRP A 43 -11.69 -3.53 -2.82
CA TRP A 43 -12.40 -4.32 -1.80
C TRP A 43 -13.60 -3.58 -1.23
N ALA A 44 -13.45 -2.29 -0.89
CA ALA A 44 -14.55 -1.48 -0.37
C ALA A 44 -15.72 -1.39 -1.37
N GLU A 45 -15.42 -1.14 -2.65
CA GLU A 45 -16.41 -1.07 -3.73
C GLU A 45 -17.11 -2.41 -3.97
N ALA A 46 -16.37 -3.53 -3.92
CA ALA A 46 -16.94 -4.86 -4.11
C ALA A 46 -17.77 -5.28 -2.89
N TYR A 47 -17.27 -5.04 -1.68
CA TYR A 47 -17.95 -5.40 -0.44
C TYR A 47 -19.29 -4.66 -0.25
N GLN A 48 -19.44 -3.45 -0.76
CA GLN A 48 -20.72 -2.73 -0.74
C GLN A 48 -21.84 -3.49 -1.48
N LYS A 49 -21.49 -4.38 -2.41
CA LYS A 49 -22.48 -5.25 -3.09
C LYS A 49 -22.79 -6.51 -2.28
N VAL A 50 -21.88 -6.90 -1.39
CA VAL A 50 -22.06 -8.04 -0.47
C VAL A 50 -22.88 -7.62 0.74
N ASP A 51 -22.56 -6.45 1.29
CA ASP A 51 -23.26 -5.86 2.43
C ASP A 51 -23.50 -4.36 2.21
N SER A 52 -24.74 -4.01 1.84
CA SER A 52 -25.14 -2.62 1.57
C SER A 52 -25.21 -1.74 2.81
N ASP A 53 -25.26 -2.34 4.02
CA ASP A 53 -25.40 -1.64 5.29
C ASP A 53 -24.02 -1.22 5.85
N VAL A 54 -22.94 -1.66 5.20
CA VAL A 54 -21.57 -1.29 5.53
C VAL A 54 -21.01 -0.33 4.50
N ALA A 55 -20.35 0.73 4.97
CA ALA A 55 -19.55 1.63 4.14
C ALA A 55 -18.09 1.59 4.62
N VAL A 56 -17.14 1.32 3.71
CA VAL A 56 -15.71 1.32 4.04
C VAL A 56 -15.05 2.57 3.50
N ALA A 57 -14.60 3.46 4.37
CA ALA A 57 -13.87 4.67 4.00
C ALA A 57 -12.37 4.38 3.94
N VAL A 58 -11.80 4.40 2.74
CA VAL A 58 -10.38 4.12 2.51
C VAL A 58 -9.58 5.40 2.34
N SER A 59 -8.48 5.54 3.07
CA SER A 59 -7.54 6.66 2.93
C SER A 59 -6.08 6.20 3.04
N GLY A 60 -5.22 6.82 2.24
CA GLY A 60 -3.77 6.61 2.25
C GLY A 60 -3.05 7.43 3.32
N GLY A 61 -1.81 7.81 3.02
CA GLY A 61 -0.94 8.66 3.84
C GLY A 61 0.20 7.89 4.51
N GLY A 62 0.45 6.66 4.07
CA GLY A 62 1.55 5.80 4.52
C GLY A 62 1.22 4.92 5.72
N SER A 63 1.92 3.78 5.82
CA SER A 63 1.73 2.79 6.90
C SER A 63 1.89 3.39 8.29
N GLY A 64 2.84 4.31 8.47
CA GLY A 64 3.07 4.98 9.76
C GLY A 64 1.88 5.81 10.21
N THR A 65 1.20 6.47 9.26
CA THR A 65 -0.01 7.27 9.55
C THR A 65 -1.19 6.38 9.95
N GLY A 66 -1.41 5.25 9.24
CA GLY A 66 -2.45 4.28 9.60
C GLY A 66 -2.21 3.66 10.96
N ILE A 67 -0.98 3.20 11.22
CA ILE A 67 -0.58 2.65 12.51
C ILE A 67 -0.80 3.66 13.65
N ALA A 68 -0.40 4.93 13.44
CA ALA A 68 -0.63 5.98 14.43
C ALA A 68 -2.12 6.23 14.67
N ALA A 69 -2.96 6.17 13.62
CA ALA A 69 -4.40 6.31 13.74
C ALA A 69 -5.02 5.15 14.54
N LEU A 70 -4.57 3.91 14.29
CA LEU A 70 -5.00 2.73 15.07
C LEU A 70 -4.60 2.86 16.55
N ILE A 71 -3.36 3.26 16.84
CA ILE A 71 -2.86 3.49 18.20
C ILE A 71 -3.68 4.57 18.92
N ASN A 72 -4.21 5.55 18.20
CA ASN A 72 -5.05 6.61 18.76
C ASN A 72 -6.55 6.23 18.78
N GLY A 73 -6.94 5.06 18.30
CA GLY A 73 -8.34 4.61 18.27
C GLY A 73 -9.22 5.42 17.31
N THR A 74 -8.64 5.99 16.24
CA THR A 74 -9.36 6.83 15.25
C THR A 74 -9.67 6.12 13.95
N VAL A 75 -9.28 4.87 13.82
CA VAL A 75 -9.60 3.98 12.68
C VAL A 75 -9.84 2.58 13.18
N ASP A 76 -10.61 1.81 12.40
CA ASP A 76 -10.92 0.41 12.68
C ASP A 76 -9.87 -0.52 12.11
N LEU A 77 -9.34 -0.17 10.93
CA LEU A 77 -8.35 -0.93 10.17
C LEU A 77 -7.16 -0.04 9.80
N ALA A 78 -5.95 -0.48 10.10
CA ALA A 78 -4.74 0.17 9.63
C ALA A 78 -4.04 -0.67 8.56
N ASN A 79 -3.98 -0.16 7.33
CA ASN A 79 -3.23 -0.79 6.24
C ASN A 79 -1.73 -0.53 6.39
N ALA A 80 -0.92 -1.58 6.25
CA ALA A 80 0.52 -1.47 6.35
C ALA A 80 1.24 -2.37 5.33
N SER A 81 2.32 -1.86 4.76
CA SER A 81 3.26 -2.60 3.89
C SER A 81 4.62 -2.82 4.58
N ARG A 82 4.58 -2.86 5.89
CA ARG A 82 5.62 -3.28 6.83
C ARG A 82 4.99 -3.71 8.15
N ALA A 83 5.64 -4.56 8.89
CA ALA A 83 5.24 -4.86 10.26
C ALA A 83 5.34 -3.62 11.18
N MET A 84 4.51 -3.58 12.20
CA MET A 84 4.63 -2.60 13.29
C MET A 84 5.99 -2.75 13.97
N LYS A 85 6.59 -1.60 14.31
CA LYS A 85 7.83 -1.57 15.09
C LYS A 85 7.52 -1.87 16.56
N GLN A 86 8.45 -2.47 17.29
CA GLN A 86 8.23 -2.79 18.71
C GLN A 86 7.75 -1.57 19.50
N LYS A 87 8.37 -0.40 19.28
CA LYS A 87 7.96 0.86 19.93
C LYS A 87 6.53 1.30 19.62
N GLU A 88 6.00 0.96 18.42
CA GLU A 88 4.62 1.25 18.03
C GLU A 88 3.65 0.30 18.77
N ILE A 89 4.03 -0.98 18.91
CA ILE A 89 3.27 -1.97 19.69
C ILE A 89 3.23 -1.58 21.17
N ASP A 90 4.38 -1.20 21.73
CA ASP A 90 4.47 -0.79 23.16
C ASP A 90 3.63 0.47 23.42
N LEU A 91 3.68 1.44 22.50
CA LEU A 91 2.85 2.64 22.57
C LEU A 91 1.35 2.31 22.48
N ALA A 92 0.97 1.40 21.57
CA ALA A 92 -0.41 0.94 21.45
C ALA A 92 -0.89 0.36 22.79
N LYS A 93 -0.13 -0.58 23.36
CA LYS A 93 -0.45 -1.21 24.64
C LYS A 93 -0.55 -0.21 25.79
N SER A 94 0.34 0.80 25.83
CA SER A 94 0.29 1.87 26.85
C SER A 94 -0.97 2.72 26.77
N LYS A 95 -1.63 2.76 25.60
CA LYS A 95 -2.92 3.43 25.37
C LYS A 95 -4.14 2.50 25.48
N GLY A 96 -3.94 1.26 25.94
CA GLY A 96 -5.01 0.26 26.04
C GLY A 96 -5.42 -0.37 24.72
N GLN A 97 -4.63 -0.17 23.64
CA GLN A 97 -4.86 -0.79 22.35
C GLN A 97 -4.11 -2.13 22.26
N ASN A 98 -4.67 -3.09 21.56
CA ASN A 98 -4.07 -4.41 21.34
C ASN A 98 -4.00 -4.71 19.84
N PRO A 99 -2.98 -4.21 19.08
CA PRO A 99 -2.93 -4.41 17.65
C PRO A 99 -2.74 -5.89 17.29
N ILE A 100 -3.63 -6.41 16.44
CA ILE A 100 -3.56 -7.74 15.86
C ILE A 100 -3.22 -7.60 14.39
N GLU A 101 -2.22 -8.37 13.94
CA GLU A 101 -1.74 -8.37 12.56
C GLU A 101 -2.48 -9.41 11.72
N HIS A 102 -2.99 -8.99 10.56
CA HIS A 102 -3.60 -9.86 9.57
C HIS A 102 -2.85 -9.72 8.24
N THR A 103 -2.26 -10.81 7.75
CA THR A 103 -1.68 -10.82 6.40
C THR A 103 -2.80 -10.96 5.38
N VAL A 104 -2.89 -10.02 4.44
CA VAL A 104 -3.95 -9.97 3.42
C VAL A 104 -3.45 -10.23 2.01
N GLY A 105 -2.14 -10.34 1.82
CA GLY A 105 -1.47 -10.67 0.56
C GLY A 105 0.01 -10.42 0.62
N PHE A 106 0.67 -10.50 -0.55
CA PHE A 106 2.10 -10.21 -0.69
C PHE A 106 2.36 -9.29 -1.88
N ASP A 107 3.46 -8.54 -1.81
CA ASP A 107 3.88 -7.57 -2.81
C ASP A 107 5.36 -7.78 -3.15
N ALA A 108 5.69 -7.80 -4.43
CA ALA A 108 7.05 -7.61 -4.89
C ALA A 108 7.35 -6.11 -4.87
N LEU A 109 8.30 -5.67 -4.03
CA LEU A 109 8.76 -4.29 -4.05
C LEU A 109 9.66 -4.08 -5.27
N ALA A 110 9.07 -3.64 -6.38
CA ALA A 110 9.76 -3.50 -7.64
C ALA A 110 10.70 -2.29 -7.66
N VAL A 111 11.83 -2.43 -8.35
CA VAL A 111 12.74 -1.34 -8.70
C VAL A 111 12.42 -0.90 -10.12
N TYR A 112 12.06 0.37 -10.25
CA TYR A 112 11.63 1.01 -11.49
C TYR A 112 12.75 1.82 -12.13
N LEU A 113 12.89 1.68 -13.43
CA LEU A 113 13.82 2.41 -14.29
C LEU A 113 13.03 3.08 -15.42
N HIS A 114 13.60 4.14 -15.97
CA HIS A 114 13.07 4.71 -17.21
C HIS A 114 13.11 3.64 -18.32
N GLN A 115 12.16 3.67 -19.24
CA GLN A 115 12.01 2.64 -20.27
C GLN A 115 13.28 2.45 -21.12
N ASP A 116 13.99 3.54 -21.42
CA ASP A 116 15.23 3.52 -22.23
C ASP A 116 16.49 3.18 -21.41
N ASN A 117 16.36 2.92 -20.10
CA ASN A 117 17.51 2.56 -19.26
C ASN A 117 18.00 1.15 -19.63
N PRO A 118 19.30 0.97 -19.99
CA PRO A 118 19.83 -0.32 -20.43
C PRO A 118 20.02 -1.34 -19.29
N ALA A 119 19.91 -0.94 -18.02
CA ALA A 119 20.05 -1.86 -16.89
C ALA A 119 18.95 -2.93 -16.89
N ASP A 120 19.32 -4.20 -17.01
CA ASP A 120 18.38 -5.32 -16.91
C ASP A 120 18.33 -5.90 -15.50
N SER A 121 19.43 -5.83 -14.76
CA SER A 121 19.53 -6.36 -13.41
C SER A 121 20.32 -5.45 -12.49
N LEU A 122 19.95 -5.49 -11.20
CA LEU A 122 20.68 -4.84 -10.13
C LEU A 122 20.75 -5.80 -8.93
N SER A 123 21.90 -5.79 -8.22
CA SER A 123 21.99 -6.54 -6.96
C SER A 123 21.55 -5.69 -5.76
N ILE A 124 21.21 -6.36 -4.66
CA ILE A 124 20.94 -5.69 -3.39
C ILE A 124 22.14 -4.82 -2.96
N ALA A 125 23.38 -5.29 -3.20
CA ALA A 125 24.59 -4.54 -2.89
C ALA A 125 24.68 -3.26 -3.75
N GLN A 126 24.41 -3.32 -5.05
CA GLN A 126 24.39 -2.14 -5.92
C GLN A 126 23.29 -1.15 -5.50
N LEU A 127 22.11 -1.64 -5.17
CA LEU A 127 21.03 -0.77 -4.64
C LEU A 127 21.45 -0.10 -3.32
N ALA A 128 22.18 -0.79 -2.46
CA ALA A 128 22.71 -0.24 -1.22
C ALA A 128 23.77 0.85 -1.47
N GLU A 129 24.63 0.69 -2.48
CA GLU A 129 25.60 1.70 -2.91
C GLU A 129 24.92 2.93 -3.56
N VAL A 130 23.82 2.71 -4.29
CA VAL A 130 23.07 3.78 -4.93
C VAL A 130 22.28 4.60 -3.91
N TYR A 131 21.56 3.95 -2.99
CA TYR A 131 20.62 4.62 -2.08
C TYR A 131 21.18 4.91 -0.68
N GLY A 132 22.23 4.21 -0.24
CA GLY A 132 22.76 4.33 1.12
C GLY A 132 23.64 5.58 1.30
N GLU A 133 23.58 6.18 2.49
CA GLU A 133 24.38 7.39 2.84
C GLU A 133 25.89 7.22 2.70
N GLU A 134 26.38 5.99 2.89
CA GLU A 134 27.80 5.65 2.76
C GLU A 134 28.17 5.20 1.33
N GLY A 135 27.19 5.11 0.43
CA GLY A 135 27.40 4.63 -0.94
C GLY A 135 28.02 5.70 -1.83
N GLU A 136 28.95 5.32 -2.69
CA GLU A 136 29.69 6.23 -3.57
C GLU A 136 29.16 6.25 -5.01
N THR A 137 28.17 5.41 -5.33
CA THR A 137 27.57 5.36 -6.66
C THR A 137 26.57 6.51 -6.84
N GLU A 138 26.90 7.45 -7.70
CA GLU A 138 26.08 8.63 -8.00
C GLU A 138 25.68 8.68 -9.49
N ASN A 139 26.45 8.01 -10.35
CA ASN A 139 26.28 8.05 -11.80
C ASN A 139 26.10 6.64 -12.37
N TRP A 140 25.28 6.53 -13.42
CA TRP A 140 25.08 5.28 -14.15
C TRP A 140 26.38 4.73 -14.75
N SER A 141 27.30 5.61 -15.18
CA SER A 141 28.59 5.21 -15.71
C SER A 141 29.50 4.50 -14.70
N GLN A 142 29.34 4.73 -13.39
CA GLN A 142 30.11 4.03 -12.35
C GLN A 142 29.74 2.55 -12.24
N ILE A 143 28.60 2.15 -12.73
CA ILE A 143 28.19 0.74 -12.82
C ILE A 143 28.22 0.22 -14.26
N GLY A 144 28.94 0.93 -15.16
CA GLY A 144 29.20 0.51 -16.54
C GLY A 144 28.04 0.74 -17.50
N LEU A 145 27.09 1.62 -17.16
CA LEU A 145 25.92 1.91 -17.97
C LEU A 145 25.94 3.36 -18.49
N GLU A 146 25.49 3.53 -19.73
CA GLU A 146 25.19 4.83 -20.30
C GLU A 146 23.70 4.87 -20.63
N VAL A 147 22.97 5.73 -19.93
CA VAL A 147 21.52 5.85 -20.07
C VAL A 147 21.17 6.92 -21.11
N PRO A 148 20.48 6.56 -22.20
CA PRO A 148 20.03 7.51 -23.21
C PRO A 148 19.17 8.62 -22.61
N GLY A 149 19.40 9.86 -23.02
CA GLY A 149 18.65 11.01 -22.51
C GLY A 149 19.08 11.49 -21.12
N CYS A 150 19.90 10.74 -20.39
CA CYS A 150 20.44 11.13 -19.09
C CYS A 150 21.72 11.96 -19.25
N LYS A 151 21.59 13.29 -19.28
CA LYS A 151 22.74 14.19 -19.39
C LYS A 151 23.60 14.14 -18.12
N GLY A 152 24.91 13.93 -18.31
CA GLY A 152 25.86 13.83 -17.19
C GLY A 152 25.82 12.51 -16.44
N GLN A 153 24.89 11.61 -16.74
CA GLN A 153 24.72 10.28 -16.16
C GLN A 153 24.46 10.27 -14.64
N GLU A 154 24.21 11.42 -14.01
CA GLU A 154 23.87 11.51 -12.58
C GLU A 154 22.50 10.87 -12.31
N MET A 155 22.44 9.98 -11.35
CA MET A 155 21.22 9.27 -10.98
C MET A 155 20.24 10.17 -10.24
N VAL A 156 18.98 10.13 -10.64
CA VAL A 156 17.88 10.74 -9.89
C VAL A 156 17.26 9.70 -8.98
N LEU A 157 17.58 9.74 -7.70
CA LEU A 157 17.12 8.77 -6.71
C LEU A 157 15.69 9.12 -6.27
N VAL A 158 14.73 8.27 -6.64
CA VAL A 158 13.32 8.43 -6.28
C VAL A 158 12.98 7.51 -5.12
N SER A 159 12.59 8.08 -4.00
CA SER A 159 12.27 7.39 -2.76
C SER A 159 10.84 7.70 -2.31
N ARG A 160 10.50 7.33 -1.10
CA ARG A 160 9.21 7.58 -0.46
C ARG A 160 9.42 8.37 0.83
N GLN A 161 8.38 9.08 1.26
CA GLN A 161 8.38 9.77 2.55
C GLN A 161 8.58 8.80 3.71
N ASN A 162 9.15 9.27 4.81
CA ASN A 162 9.55 8.45 5.97
C ASN A 162 8.38 7.78 6.74
N ASN A 163 7.14 8.25 6.56
CA ASN A 163 5.92 7.61 7.06
C ASN A 163 5.45 6.44 6.18
N SER A 164 6.03 6.27 4.98
CA SER A 164 5.75 5.16 4.07
C SER A 164 6.26 3.83 4.63
N GLY A 165 5.44 2.79 4.56
CA GLY A 165 5.88 1.41 4.82
C GLY A 165 6.90 0.92 3.80
N THR A 166 6.76 1.36 2.54
CA THR A 166 7.67 1.06 1.45
C THR A 166 9.06 1.63 1.69
N TYR A 167 9.16 2.89 2.14
CA TYR A 167 10.42 3.49 2.59
C TYR A 167 11.10 2.64 3.69
N ALA A 168 10.36 2.33 4.74
CA ALA A 168 10.91 1.61 5.88
C ALA A 168 11.29 0.15 5.53
N TYR A 169 10.52 -0.49 4.65
CA TYR A 169 10.80 -1.85 4.22
C TYR A 169 12.03 -1.91 3.30
N PHE A 170 12.11 -1.04 2.28
CA PHE A 170 13.27 -0.96 1.38
C PHE A 170 14.55 -0.66 2.16
N ARG A 171 14.50 0.33 3.09
CA ARG A 171 15.62 0.63 3.97
C ARG A 171 16.12 -0.63 4.70
N LYS A 172 15.20 -1.38 5.30
CA LYS A 172 15.57 -2.61 6.05
C LYS A 172 16.12 -3.70 5.15
N ALA A 173 15.51 -3.93 3.98
CA ALA A 173 15.85 -5.03 3.09
C ALA A 173 17.12 -4.76 2.28
N VAL A 174 17.36 -3.51 1.87
CA VAL A 174 18.47 -3.11 1.00
C VAL A 174 19.60 -2.48 1.79
N LEU A 175 19.33 -1.46 2.62
CA LEU A 175 20.37 -0.75 3.38
C LEU A 175 20.73 -1.44 4.69
N GLY A 176 19.86 -2.34 5.18
CA GLY A 176 20.05 -3.03 6.46
C GLY A 176 19.65 -2.16 7.66
N LYS A 177 20.13 -2.57 8.86
CA LYS A 177 19.67 -1.94 10.12
C LYS A 177 20.36 -0.63 10.46
N ARG A 178 21.53 -0.35 9.91
CA ARG A 178 22.43 0.73 10.37
C ARG A 178 22.54 1.91 9.41
N ARG A 179 22.33 1.69 8.10
CA ARG A 179 22.46 2.74 7.09
C ARG A 179 21.16 3.50 6.90
N ASP A 180 21.28 4.80 6.67
CA ASP A 180 20.20 5.67 6.24
C ASP A 180 20.28 5.93 4.72
N TYR A 181 19.28 6.59 4.17
CA TYR A 181 19.29 6.99 2.78
C TYR A 181 20.25 8.15 2.54
N LYS A 182 20.86 8.16 1.36
CA LYS A 182 21.61 9.28 0.83
C LYS A 182 20.75 10.56 0.84
N MET A 183 21.35 11.68 1.18
CA MET A 183 20.67 12.97 1.07
C MET A 183 20.40 13.32 -0.41
N GLY A 184 19.33 14.06 -0.66
CA GLY A 184 18.96 14.46 -2.02
C GLY A 184 18.03 13.48 -2.75
N THR A 185 17.60 12.40 -2.09
CA THR A 185 16.52 11.55 -2.63
C THR A 185 15.23 12.38 -2.81
N ARG A 186 14.49 12.08 -3.87
CA ARG A 186 13.18 12.69 -4.12
C ARG A 186 12.10 11.86 -3.45
N ASP A 187 11.63 12.33 -2.31
CA ASP A 187 10.72 11.62 -1.43
C ASP A 187 9.26 11.80 -1.86
N MET A 188 8.74 10.82 -2.64
CA MET A 188 7.38 10.83 -3.15
C MET A 188 6.35 10.46 -2.07
N HIS A 189 5.18 11.09 -2.13
CA HIS A 189 4.08 10.79 -1.23
C HIS A 189 3.47 9.41 -1.54
N GLY A 190 3.00 9.20 -2.77
CA GLY A 190 2.30 7.99 -3.19
C GLY A 190 3.17 6.98 -3.97
N SER A 191 2.67 5.76 -4.09
CA SER A 191 3.31 4.72 -4.93
C SER A 191 3.28 5.11 -6.41
N LYS A 192 2.15 5.67 -6.86
CA LYS A 192 1.98 6.15 -8.22
C LYS A 192 2.95 7.27 -8.57
N ASP A 193 3.19 8.20 -7.63
CA ASP A 193 4.07 9.35 -7.86
C ASP A 193 5.52 8.93 -8.17
N VAL A 194 5.98 7.82 -7.58
CA VAL A 194 7.29 7.22 -7.90
C VAL A 194 7.34 6.80 -9.37
N VAL A 195 6.34 6.04 -9.82
CA VAL A 195 6.28 5.52 -11.19
C VAL A 195 6.19 6.68 -12.18
N ASP A 196 5.29 7.64 -11.94
CA ASP A 196 5.10 8.83 -12.80
C ASP A 196 6.39 9.69 -12.93
N LEU A 197 7.21 9.76 -11.87
CA LEU A 197 8.47 10.50 -11.93
C LEU A 197 9.54 9.72 -12.69
N VAL A 198 9.66 8.41 -12.45
CA VAL A 198 10.61 7.54 -13.15
C VAL A 198 10.31 7.51 -14.66
N GLU A 199 9.04 7.37 -15.04
CA GLU A 199 8.60 7.40 -16.44
C GLU A 199 9.09 8.64 -17.21
N LYS A 200 9.11 9.80 -16.53
CA LYS A 200 9.42 11.10 -17.14
C LYS A 200 10.88 11.52 -17.01
N THR A 201 11.71 10.73 -16.34
CA THR A 201 13.07 11.12 -15.98
C THR A 201 14.07 10.02 -16.38
N PRO A 202 14.78 10.17 -17.52
CA PRO A 202 15.71 9.14 -18.00
C PRO A 202 16.75 8.69 -17.00
N CYS A 203 17.24 9.61 -16.14
CA CYS A 203 18.26 9.30 -15.13
C CYS A 203 17.68 8.64 -13.86
N ALA A 204 16.35 8.48 -13.77
CA ALA A 204 15.73 8.07 -12.51
C ALA A 204 15.86 6.56 -12.26
N ILE A 205 16.03 6.26 -10.99
CA ILE A 205 15.78 4.96 -10.38
C ILE A 205 14.84 5.15 -9.20
N GLY A 206 13.80 4.31 -9.11
CA GLY A 206 12.81 4.41 -8.04
C GLY A 206 12.37 3.02 -7.55
N TYR A 207 11.63 2.97 -6.45
CA TYR A 207 11.08 1.73 -5.94
C TYR A 207 9.66 1.92 -5.40
N SER A 208 8.78 0.97 -5.72
CA SER A 208 7.40 0.94 -5.24
C SER A 208 6.81 -0.47 -5.39
N GLY A 209 5.56 -0.69 -4.95
CA GLY A 209 4.86 -1.96 -5.16
C GLY A 209 4.66 -2.27 -6.64
N LEU A 210 4.83 -3.53 -7.02
CA LEU A 210 4.69 -4.02 -8.40
C LEU A 210 3.36 -3.65 -9.04
N ALA A 211 2.28 -3.64 -8.27
CA ALA A 211 0.92 -3.34 -8.74
C ALA A 211 0.75 -1.91 -9.32
N TYR A 212 1.75 -1.06 -9.19
CA TYR A 212 1.77 0.28 -9.79
C TYR A 212 2.56 0.36 -11.09
N ALA A 213 3.16 -0.75 -11.54
CA ALA A 213 3.87 -0.81 -12.82
C ALA A 213 2.95 -0.41 -13.98
N THR A 214 3.52 0.33 -14.93
CA THR A 214 2.88 0.69 -16.21
C THR A 214 3.77 0.22 -17.34
N ASP A 215 3.22 0.18 -18.56
CA ASP A 215 3.98 -0.15 -19.76
C ASP A 215 5.04 0.92 -20.14
N HIS A 216 5.09 2.02 -19.39
CA HIS A 216 5.99 3.15 -19.62
C HIS A 216 7.24 3.16 -18.72
N VAL A 217 7.38 2.17 -17.85
CA VAL A 217 8.55 1.98 -16.99
C VAL A 217 9.14 0.58 -17.16
N LYS A 218 10.44 0.47 -16.96
CA LYS A 218 11.16 -0.80 -16.96
C LYS A 218 11.29 -1.31 -15.51
N LEU A 219 11.13 -2.61 -15.32
CA LEU A 219 11.38 -3.30 -14.07
C LEU A 219 12.77 -3.90 -14.06
N ALA A 220 13.57 -3.65 -13.04
CA ALA A 220 14.85 -4.31 -12.88
C ALA A 220 14.69 -5.72 -12.27
N CYS A 221 15.40 -6.68 -12.82
CA CYS A 221 15.62 -7.98 -12.21
C CYS A 221 16.53 -7.80 -10.99
N ILE A 222 16.22 -8.41 -9.84
CA ILE A 222 16.99 -8.23 -8.61
C ILE A 222 17.74 -9.50 -8.24
N SER A 223 19.05 -9.40 -8.07
CA SER A 223 19.88 -10.47 -7.52
C SER A 223 20.17 -10.21 -6.04
N LYS A 224 20.19 -11.29 -5.25
CA LYS A 224 20.40 -11.22 -3.82
C LYS A 224 21.86 -10.91 -3.47
N ASP A 225 22.79 -11.52 -4.18
CA ASP A 225 24.23 -11.53 -3.87
C ASP A 225 25.13 -11.07 -5.03
N GLY A 226 24.55 -10.71 -6.18
CA GLY A 226 25.31 -10.33 -7.37
C GLY A 226 25.93 -11.50 -8.13
N SER A 227 25.60 -12.74 -7.81
CA SER A 227 26.17 -13.96 -8.43
C SER A 227 25.69 -14.25 -9.85
N GLY A 228 24.85 -13.39 -10.42
CA GLY A 228 24.36 -13.49 -11.78
C GLY A 228 22.93 -14.01 -11.92
N GLU A 229 22.43 -14.80 -10.97
CA GLU A 229 21.01 -15.14 -10.94
C GLU A 229 20.21 -13.99 -10.32
N CYS A 230 19.31 -13.42 -11.12
CA CYS A 230 18.37 -12.41 -10.64
C CYS A 230 16.93 -12.90 -10.81
N VAL A 231 16.03 -12.36 -10.00
CA VAL A 231 14.61 -12.69 -10.04
C VAL A 231 13.82 -11.46 -10.47
N MET A 232 12.95 -11.62 -11.47
CA MET A 232 12.01 -10.57 -11.88
C MET A 232 10.89 -10.42 -10.83
N PRO A 233 10.46 -9.19 -10.50
CA PRO A 233 9.30 -9.00 -9.68
C PRO A 233 8.04 -9.51 -10.41
N SER A 234 7.32 -10.44 -9.78
CA SER A 234 6.04 -10.92 -10.27
C SER A 234 5.13 -11.32 -9.09
N VAL A 235 3.87 -11.61 -9.38
CA VAL A 235 2.94 -12.14 -8.38
C VAL A 235 3.44 -13.49 -7.85
N GLU A 236 3.93 -14.36 -8.74
CA GLU A 236 4.44 -15.69 -8.41
C GLU A 236 5.67 -15.58 -7.49
N THR A 237 6.64 -14.73 -7.88
CA THR A 237 7.90 -14.59 -7.12
C THR A 237 7.71 -13.82 -5.82
N ALA A 238 6.63 -13.04 -5.68
CA ALA A 238 6.21 -12.47 -4.40
C ALA A 238 5.56 -13.52 -3.50
N SER A 239 4.76 -14.44 -4.08
CA SER A 239 4.05 -15.48 -3.35
C SER A 239 4.97 -16.56 -2.81
N ASP A 240 5.90 -17.06 -3.63
CA ASP A 240 6.84 -18.13 -3.24
C ASP A 240 8.06 -17.61 -2.46
N GLY A 241 8.21 -16.27 -2.34
CA GLY A 241 9.30 -15.63 -1.61
C GLY A 241 10.66 -15.70 -2.33
N SER A 242 10.71 -16.08 -3.61
CA SER A 242 11.95 -16.10 -4.40
C SER A 242 12.44 -14.70 -4.75
N TYR A 243 11.54 -13.70 -4.88
CA TYR A 243 11.94 -12.32 -5.12
C TYR A 243 12.60 -11.71 -3.87
N PRO A 244 13.85 -11.19 -3.96
CA PRO A 244 14.65 -10.81 -2.78
C PRO A 244 14.02 -9.74 -1.87
N ILE A 245 13.17 -8.88 -2.43
CA ILE A 245 12.48 -7.81 -1.70
C ILE A 245 10.96 -7.94 -1.74
N ALA A 246 10.47 -9.20 -1.67
CA ALA A 246 9.06 -9.50 -1.43
C ALA A 246 8.67 -9.22 0.03
N ARG A 247 7.40 -8.83 0.25
CA ARG A 247 6.91 -8.45 1.58
C ARG A 247 5.43 -8.79 1.77
N PRO A 248 4.98 -9.04 3.01
CA PRO A 248 3.56 -9.13 3.30
C PRO A 248 2.86 -7.77 3.20
N LEU A 249 1.63 -7.80 2.78
CA LEU A 249 0.65 -6.73 2.91
C LEU A 249 -0.22 -7.02 4.13
N LEU A 250 -0.35 -6.03 5.01
CA LEU A 250 -0.89 -6.21 6.35
C LEU A 250 -2.08 -5.28 6.59
N MET A 251 -3.05 -5.78 7.31
CA MET A 251 -4.07 -5.00 8.01
C MET A 251 -3.95 -5.23 9.51
N TYR A 252 -4.10 -4.17 10.28
CA TYR A 252 -4.11 -4.25 11.74
C TYR A 252 -5.49 -3.86 12.27
N THR A 253 -5.98 -4.63 13.23
CA THR A 253 -7.17 -4.35 14.04
C THR A 253 -6.77 -4.06 15.49
N ASN A 254 -7.66 -3.41 16.25
CA ASN A 254 -7.49 -3.28 17.70
C ASN A 254 -8.24 -4.41 18.42
N GLY A 255 -7.51 -5.43 18.84
CA GLY A 255 -8.05 -6.68 19.34
C GLY A 255 -8.55 -7.60 18.23
N GLU A 256 -9.06 -8.78 18.62
CA GLU A 256 -9.69 -9.72 17.68
C GLU A 256 -10.88 -9.03 17.01
N PRO A 257 -10.98 -9.08 15.68
CA PRO A 257 -12.08 -8.44 14.97
C PRO A 257 -13.42 -9.11 15.30
N THR A 258 -14.45 -8.29 15.46
CA THR A 258 -15.83 -8.74 15.72
C THR A 258 -16.81 -7.98 14.84
N GLY A 259 -18.06 -8.41 14.75
CA GLY A 259 -19.12 -7.75 13.98
C GLY A 259 -18.74 -7.51 12.53
N LYS A 260 -19.06 -6.35 12.00
CA LYS A 260 -18.85 -5.99 10.60
C LYS A 260 -17.37 -5.89 10.19
N ILE A 261 -16.49 -5.56 11.12
CA ILE A 261 -15.04 -5.55 10.86
C ILE A 261 -14.55 -6.98 10.59
N LYS A 262 -15.03 -7.95 11.39
CA LYS A 262 -14.70 -9.36 11.18
C LYS A 262 -15.26 -9.87 9.87
N GLU A 263 -16.54 -9.61 9.59
CA GLU A 263 -17.21 -10.02 8.36
C GLU A 263 -16.48 -9.48 7.12
N TYR A 264 -16.08 -8.19 7.14
CA TYR A 264 -15.32 -7.58 6.07
C TYR A 264 -13.92 -8.19 5.89
N LEU A 265 -13.20 -8.43 6.99
CA LEU A 265 -11.87 -9.03 6.93
C LEU A 265 -11.92 -10.50 6.48
N ASP A 266 -12.90 -11.27 6.96
CA ASP A 266 -13.13 -12.65 6.51
C ASP A 266 -13.45 -12.69 5.01
N TRP A 267 -14.25 -11.74 4.51
CA TRP A 267 -14.54 -11.63 3.09
C TRP A 267 -13.30 -11.25 2.27
N ILE A 268 -12.46 -10.31 2.75
CA ILE A 268 -11.17 -9.99 2.10
C ILE A 268 -10.32 -11.27 1.94
N LEU A 269 -10.34 -12.14 2.94
CA LEU A 269 -9.59 -13.39 2.96
C LEU A 269 -10.30 -14.55 2.24
N SER A 270 -11.55 -14.37 1.78
CA SER A 270 -12.27 -15.34 0.95
C SER A 270 -11.69 -15.39 -0.48
N ASP A 271 -12.14 -16.36 -1.29
CA ASP A 271 -11.73 -16.45 -2.70
C ASP A 271 -12.07 -15.18 -3.48
N GLU A 272 -13.23 -14.59 -3.23
CA GLU A 272 -13.68 -13.38 -3.89
C GLU A 272 -12.73 -12.20 -3.59
N GLY A 273 -12.44 -11.95 -2.31
CA GLY A 273 -11.52 -10.90 -1.90
C GLY A 273 -10.09 -11.13 -2.38
N GLN A 274 -9.64 -12.39 -2.39
CA GLN A 274 -8.30 -12.77 -2.85
C GLN A 274 -8.19 -12.76 -4.39
N CYS A 275 -9.27 -12.95 -5.12
CA CYS A 275 -9.28 -12.71 -6.57
C CYS A 275 -9.18 -11.23 -6.92
N ILE A 276 -9.71 -10.35 -6.07
CA ILE A 276 -9.55 -8.90 -6.25
C ILE A 276 -8.09 -8.48 -6.07
N ILE A 277 -7.41 -8.99 -5.03
CA ILE A 277 -5.99 -8.65 -4.81
C ILE A 277 -5.11 -9.15 -5.96
N LEU A 278 -5.38 -10.35 -6.47
CA LEU A 278 -4.69 -10.91 -7.64
C LEU A 278 -4.90 -10.04 -8.90
N LYS A 279 -6.13 -9.64 -9.19
CA LYS A 279 -6.47 -8.73 -10.30
C LYS A 279 -5.82 -7.34 -10.16
N LYS A 280 -5.46 -6.94 -8.94
CA LYS A 280 -4.73 -5.69 -8.67
C LYS A 280 -3.20 -5.84 -8.74
N GLY A 281 -2.68 -7.01 -9.08
CA GLY A 281 -1.25 -7.25 -9.27
C GLY A 281 -0.47 -7.56 -8.01
N TYR A 282 -1.15 -8.00 -6.95
CA TYR A 282 -0.54 -8.51 -5.72
C TYR A 282 -0.73 -10.02 -5.61
N ALA A 283 0.14 -10.68 -4.87
CA ALA A 283 -0.01 -12.10 -4.60
C ALA A 283 -1.04 -12.34 -3.48
N PRO A 284 -2.00 -13.24 -3.68
CA PRO A 284 -2.93 -13.65 -2.63
C PRO A 284 -2.23 -14.44 -1.52
N VAL A 285 -2.88 -14.56 -0.36
CA VAL A 285 -2.34 -15.33 0.79
C VAL A 285 -2.37 -16.85 0.57
N ARG A 286 -3.02 -17.31 -0.45
CA ARG A 286 -3.14 -18.72 -0.89
C ARG A 286 -3.55 -18.79 -2.35
N ASP A 287 -3.39 -19.93 -2.97
CA ASP A 287 -3.87 -20.16 -4.33
C ASP A 287 -5.39 -19.98 -4.40
N VAL A 288 -5.84 -19.27 -5.42
CA VAL A 288 -7.24 -19.01 -5.70
C VAL A 288 -7.56 -19.25 -7.17
N THR A 289 -8.74 -19.77 -7.42
CA THR A 289 -9.28 -19.88 -8.79
C THR A 289 -10.26 -18.74 -9.02
N CYS A 290 -9.91 -17.84 -9.93
CA CYS A 290 -10.71 -16.64 -10.22
C CYS A 290 -11.49 -16.83 -11.52
N ASN A 291 -12.78 -16.62 -11.47
CA ASN A 291 -13.69 -16.66 -12.62
C ASN A 291 -13.71 -15.32 -13.38
#